data_6ab664f6c7f344df5ff20afd40b4781d
#
_entry.id   6ab664f6c7f344df5ff20afd40b4781d
#
_cell.length_a   1.000
_cell.length_b   1.000
_cell.length_c   1.000
_cell.angle_alpha   90.00
_cell.angle_beta   90.00
_cell.angle_gamma   90.00
#
_symmetry.space_group_name_H-M   'P 1'
#
loop_
_entity.id
_entity.type
_entity.pdbx_description
1 polymer ?
#
loop_
_entity_poly.entity_id
_entity_poly.type
_entity_poly.pdbx_seq_one_letter_code
_entity_poly.pdbx_strand_id
1 'polypeptide(L)'
;MAKLYFYYASMNAGKSSNLLQAAFNYGERGMKVMLWTAAIDNRASFGAIASRIGLHADAHRFGEDTDLFAAVSTEHDEGKLACVMIDEAQFLTEGQVWQLARLADEAGIPVLCYGLRTDFQGNLFPGSAKLLGLADSLVELKAVCECGRKATMNLRIDEAGKAIAAGAQTEIGGNESYLALCRKHFRERLNG
;
A
#
# COMPACT_ATOMS: atom_id res chain seq x y z
N MET A 1 3.78 10.69 21.02
CA MET A 1 2.48 10.24 20.54
C MET A 1 2.72 9.39 19.28
N ALA A 2 2.13 8.21 19.19
CA ALA A 2 2.20 7.40 17.98
C ALA A 2 1.52 8.12 16.82
N LYS A 3 1.78 7.71 15.59
CA LYS A 3 1.29 8.37 14.38
C LYS A 3 0.80 7.37 13.36
N LEU A 4 -0.17 7.78 12.56
CA LEU A 4 -0.57 7.13 11.34
C LEU A 4 0.24 7.72 10.17
N TYR A 5 0.97 6.85 9.45
CA TYR A 5 1.77 7.23 8.29
C TYR A 5 1.15 6.67 7.01
N PHE A 6 1.17 7.45 5.94
CA PHE A 6 0.82 6.95 4.61
C PHE A 6 2.00 7.12 3.65
N TYR A 7 2.62 5.98 3.30
CA TYR A 7 3.65 5.85 2.27
C TYR A 7 2.97 5.55 0.94
N TYR A 8 2.84 6.53 0.09
CA TYR A 8 2.15 6.38 -1.18
C TYR A 8 3.07 6.55 -2.38
N ALA A 9 2.70 5.90 -3.49
CA ALA A 9 3.44 6.01 -4.74
C ALA A 9 2.59 5.53 -5.93
N SER A 10 3.16 5.64 -7.13
CA SER A 10 2.78 4.82 -8.27
C SER A 10 3.24 3.36 -8.09
N MET A 11 2.86 2.49 -9.01
CA MET A 11 3.39 1.12 -9.04
C MET A 11 4.92 1.14 -9.23
N ASN A 12 5.57 0.05 -8.86
CA ASN A 12 7.01 -0.15 -9.02
C ASN A 12 7.93 0.83 -8.26
N ALA A 13 7.41 1.54 -7.26
CA ALA A 13 8.19 2.46 -6.41
C ALA A 13 8.86 1.80 -5.20
N GLY A 14 8.80 0.47 -5.07
CA GLY A 14 9.43 -0.26 -3.97
C GLY A 14 8.67 -0.19 -2.63
N LYS A 15 7.34 0.02 -2.64
CA LYS A 15 6.52 0.09 -1.41
C LYS A 15 6.72 -1.13 -0.52
N SER A 16 6.46 -2.34 -1.03
CA SER A 16 6.61 -3.59 -0.25
C SER A 16 8.07 -3.83 0.17
N SER A 17 9.07 -3.42 -0.65
CA SER A 17 10.48 -3.49 -0.24
C SER A 17 10.79 -2.57 0.92
N ASN A 18 10.25 -1.34 0.93
CA ASN A 18 10.43 -0.38 2.02
C ASN A 18 9.74 -0.86 3.30
N LEU A 19 8.52 -1.42 3.18
CA LEU A 19 7.80 -2.03 4.30
C LEU A 19 8.60 -3.18 4.92
N LEU A 20 9.05 -4.12 4.10
CA LEU A 20 9.79 -5.30 4.56
C LEU A 20 11.14 -4.93 5.19
N GLN A 21 11.84 -3.92 4.64
CA GLN A 21 13.05 -3.38 5.25
C GLN A 21 12.77 -2.75 6.62
N ALA A 22 11.67 -1.98 6.75
CA ALA A 22 11.28 -1.42 8.03
C ALA A 22 10.96 -2.53 9.04
N ALA A 23 10.17 -3.54 8.65
CA ALA A 23 9.84 -4.69 9.49
C ALA A 23 11.10 -5.44 9.96
N PHE A 24 12.04 -5.69 9.05
CA PHE A 24 13.33 -6.30 9.37
C PHE A 24 14.11 -5.50 10.42
N ASN A 25 14.18 -4.17 10.26
CA ASN A 25 14.89 -3.31 11.21
C ASN A 25 14.29 -3.35 12.65
N TYR A 26 12.96 -3.45 12.76
CA TYR A 26 12.30 -3.67 14.05
C TYR A 26 12.68 -5.03 14.65
N GLY A 27 12.64 -6.09 13.82
CA GLY A 27 13.00 -7.45 14.23
C GLY A 27 14.43 -7.58 14.74
N GLU A 28 15.41 -6.93 14.09
CA GLU A 28 16.81 -6.91 14.56
C GLU A 28 16.99 -6.28 15.95
N ARG A 29 16.04 -5.48 16.39
CA ARG A 29 15.99 -4.88 17.73
C ARG A 29 15.13 -5.66 18.71
N GLY A 30 14.64 -6.85 18.33
CA GLY A 30 13.72 -7.65 19.14
C GLY A 30 12.35 -7.03 19.32
N MET A 31 11.96 -6.10 18.45
CA MET A 31 10.66 -5.42 18.49
C MET A 31 9.65 -6.16 17.64
N LYS A 32 8.50 -6.52 18.24
CA LYS A 32 7.41 -7.22 17.56
C LYS A 32 6.66 -6.26 16.64
N VAL A 33 6.48 -6.63 15.38
CA VAL A 33 5.64 -5.92 14.42
C VAL A 33 4.52 -6.83 13.91
N MET A 34 3.39 -6.25 13.51
CA MET A 34 2.29 -6.98 12.89
C MET A 34 2.11 -6.49 11.45
N LEU A 35 2.19 -7.44 10.50
CA LEU A 35 2.13 -7.15 9.08
C LEU A 35 0.77 -7.58 8.51
N TRP A 36 0.20 -6.76 7.65
CA TRP A 36 -1.06 -7.00 6.97
C TRP A 36 -0.95 -6.74 5.47
N THR A 37 -1.68 -7.54 4.67
CA THR A 37 -1.85 -7.31 3.24
C THR A 37 -3.31 -7.52 2.83
N ALA A 38 -3.73 -6.91 1.73
CA ALA A 38 -5.10 -7.04 1.25
C ALA A 38 -5.40 -8.47 0.79
N ALA A 39 -6.56 -9.02 1.18
CA ALA A 39 -7.00 -10.36 0.82
C ALA A 39 -7.21 -10.54 -0.69
N ILE A 40 -7.46 -9.45 -1.41
CA ILE A 40 -7.58 -9.44 -2.87
C ILE A 40 -6.23 -9.60 -3.58
N ASP A 41 -5.11 -9.31 -2.91
CA ASP A 41 -3.77 -9.48 -3.51
C ASP A 41 -3.34 -10.95 -3.44
N ASN A 42 -3.25 -11.59 -4.60
CA ASN A 42 -2.84 -12.99 -4.76
C ASN A 42 -1.46 -13.12 -5.43
N ARG A 43 -0.67 -12.04 -5.54
CA ARG A 43 0.63 -12.03 -6.22
C ARG A 43 1.72 -12.78 -5.43
N ALA A 44 1.59 -12.87 -4.12
CA ALA A 44 2.45 -13.66 -3.26
C ALA A 44 1.75 -14.96 -2.83
N SER A 45 2.45 -15.85 -2.14
CA SER A 45 1.83 -16.99 -1.45
C SER A 45 0.77 -16.49 -0.47
N PHE A 46 -0.22 -17.33 -0.19
CA PHE A 46 -1.32 -16.98 0.71
C PHE A 46 -0.80 -16.46 2.06
N GLY A 47 -1.17 -15.22 2.40
CA GLY A 47 -0.77 -14.61 3.67
C GLY A 47 0.70 -14.18 3.74
N ALA A 48 1.28 -13.72 2.64
CA ALA A 48 2.64 -13.16 2.61
C ALA A 48 2.71 -11.84 1.87
N ILE A 49 3.65 -10.98 2.28
CA ILE A 49 4.09 -9.80 1.52
C ILE A 49 5.39 -10.18 0.81
N ALA A 50 5.45 -9.97 -0.50
CA ALA A 50 6.65 -10.22 -1.29
C ALA A 50 7.06 -8.97 -2.07
N SER A 51 8.36 -8.69 -2.08
CA SER A 51 8.93 -7.62 -2.90
C SER A 51 9.54 -8.16 -4.20
N ARG A 52 9.63 -7.31 -5.21
CA ARG A 52 10.24 -7.67 -6.51
C ARG A 52 11.75 -7.95 -6.42
N ILE A 53 12.40 -7.53 -5.34
CA ILE A 53 13.82 -7.79 -5.09
C ILE A 53 14.06 -9.02 -4.20
N GLY A 54 13.04 -9.88 -4.04
CA GLY A 54 13.16 -11.17 -3.35
C GLY A 54 12.96 -11.14 -1.83
N LEU A 55 12.65 -9.98 -1.23
CA LEU A 55 12.27 -9.93 0.19
C LEU A 55 10.84 -10.46 0.37
N HIS A 56 10.59 -11.20 1.43
CA HIS A 56 9.25 -11.69 1.80
C HIS A 56 9.10 -11.82 3.31
N ALA A 57 7.88 -11.74 3.79
CA ALA A 57 7.50 -12.02 5.18
C ALA A 57 6.05 -12.49 5.25
N ASP A 58 5.72 -13.29 6.25
CA ASP A 58 4.35 -13.67 6.56
C ASP A 58 3.55 -12.46 7.01
N ALA A 59 2.28 -12.40 6.61
CA ALA A 59 1.37 -11.31 6.92
C ALA A 59 -0.05 -11.81 7.14
N HIS A 60 -0.78 -11.14 8.00
CA HIS A 60 -2.22 -11.30 8.10
C HIS A 60 -2.90 -10.75 6.85
N ARG A 61 -4.12 -11.19 6.59
CA ARG A 61 -4.91 -10.71 5.46
C ARG A 61 -6.11 -9.93 5.94
N PHE A 62 -6.38 -8.79 5.30
CA PHE A 62 -7.60 -8.03 5.56
C PHE A 62 -8.51 -8.03 4.33
N GLY A 63 -9.79 -8.18 4.57
CA GLY A 63 -10.89 -7.94 3.63
C GLY A 63 -11.78 -6.83 4.18
N GLU A 64 -12.88 -6.52 3.47
CA GLU A 64 -13.79 -5.43 3.84
C GLU A 64 -14.39 -5.59 5.26
N ASP A 65 -14.66 -6.83 5.68
CA ASP A 65 -15.28 -7.16 6.97
C ASP A 65 -14.26 -7.32 8.12
N THR A 66 -12.97 -7.13 7.86
CA THR A 66 -11.93 -7.31 8.89
C THR A 66 -11.95 -6.15 9.88
N ASP A 67 -12.15 -6.44 11.17
CA ASP A 67 -11.96 -5.48 12.25
C ASP A 67 -10.47 -5.42 12.64
N LEU A 68 -9.76 -4.46 12.03
CA LEU A 68 -8.33 -4.27 12.26
C LEU A 68 -8.03 -3.79 13.67
N PHE A 69 -8.93 -2.96 14.26
CA PHE A 69 -8.72 -2.47 15.62
C PHE A 69 -8.79 -3.61 16.64
N ALA A 70 -9.81 -4.46 16.54
CA ALA A 70 -9.97 -5.60 17.45
C ALA A 70 -8.82 -6.61 17.31
N ALA A 71 -8.48 -6.98 16.07
CA ALA A 71 -7.41 -7.96 15.80
C ALA A 71 -6.04 -7.49 16.29
N VAL A 72 -5.69 -6.22 16.04
CA VAL A 72 -4.41 -5.66 16.49
C VAL A 72 -4.38 -5.49 18.00
N SER A 73 -5.50 -5.04 18.63
CA SER A 73 -5.57 -4.86 20.08
C SER A 73 -5.38 -6.18 20.82
N THR A 74 -6.02 -7.26 20.36
CA THR A 74 -5.84 -8.61 20.92
C THR A 74 -4.37 -9.04 20.89
N GLU A 75 -3.72 -8.93 19.73
CA GLU A 75 -2.30 -9.29 19.56
C GLU A 75 -1.37 -8.41 20.40
N HIS A 76 -1.72 -7.12 20.54
CA HIS A 76 -0.96 -6.18 21.36
C HIS A 76 -1.05 -6.48 22.85
N ASP A 77 -2.20 -6.95 23.32
CA ASP A 77 -2.38 -7.31 24.74
C ASP A 77 -1.63 -8.59 25.11
N GLU A 78 -1.52 -9.54 24.18
CA GLU A 78 -0.74 -10.77 24.35
C GLU A 78 0.78 -10.50 24.30
N GLY A 79 1.22 -9.53 23.52
CA GLY A 79 2.64 -9.21 23.40
C GLY A 79 2.85 -7.88 22.70
N LYS A 80 3.25 -6.86 23.46
CA LYS A 80 3.33 -5.47 23.02
C LYS A 80 3.91 -5.30 21.60
N LEU A 81 3.06 -4.83 20.70
CA LEU A 81 3.45 -4.49 19.33
C LEU A 81 4.17 -3.13 19.31
N ALA A 82 5.29 -3.09 18.62
CA ALA A 82 6.05 -1.85 18.42
C ALA A 82 5.54 -1.06 17.18
N CYS A 83 4.92 -1.75 16.22
CA CYS A 83 4.41 -1.14 15.00
C CYS A 83 3.44 -2.08 14.29
N VAL A 84 2.47 -1.50 13.58
CA VAL A 84 1.61 -2.20 12.61
C VAL A 84 1.92 -1.67 11.22
N MET A 85 2.06 -2.57 10.23
CA MET A 85 2.35 -2.20 8.86
C MET A 85 1.33 -2.83 7.92
N ILE A 86 0.77 -2.03 7.02
CA ILE A 86 -0.28 -2.43 6.08
C ILE A 86 0.26 -2.29 4.66
N ASP A 87 0.40 -3.38 3.92
CA ASP A 87 0.65 -3.34 2.47
C ASP A 87 -0.67 -3.31 1.70
N GLU A 88 -0.64 -2.77 0.49
CA GLU A 88 -1.80 -2.59 -0.38
C GLU A 88 -2.94 -1.79 0.29
N ALA A 89 -2.57 -0.79 1.09
CA ALA A 89 -3.48 0.01 1.92
C ALA A 89 -4.55 0.80 1.14
N GLN A 90 -4.42 0.93 -0.20
CA GLN A 90 -5.47 1.50 -1.04
C GLN A 90 -6.78 0.70 -1.00
N PHE A 91 -6.72 -0.58 -0.64
CA PHE A 91 -7.88 -1.46 -0.52
C PHE A 91 -8.58 -1.41 0.85
N LEU A 92 -8.09 -0.61 1.78
CA LEU A 92 -8.78 -0.35 3.04
C LEU A 92 -10.12 0.36 2.79
N THR A 93 -11.12 0.00 3.58
CA THR A 93 -12.34 0.80 3.68
C THR A 93 -12.08 2.07 4.50
N GLU A 94 -12.95 3.07 4.37
CA GLU A 94 -12.86 4.29 5.19
C GLU A 94 -12.93 3.98 6.69
N GLY A 95 -13.80 3.03 7.08
CA GLY A 95 -13.93 2.58 8.46
C GLY A 95 -12.64 1.95 9.00
N GLN A 96 -11.97 1.13 8.19
CA GLN A 96 -10.69 0.52 8.56
C GLN A 96 -9.59 1.58 8.74
N VAL A 97 -9.55 2.63 7.92
CA VAL A 97 -8.60 3.72 8.11
C VAL A 97 -8.83 4.44 9.46
N TRP A 98 -10.10 4.64 9.87
CA TRP A 98 -10.42 5.14 11.21
C TRP A 98 -9.98 4.18 12.32
N GLN A 99 -10.15 2.87 12.14
CA GLN A 99 -9.66 1.87 13.09
C GLN A 99 -8.14 1.97 13.29
N LEU A 100 -7.40 2.16 12.18
CA LEU A 100 -5.94 2.33 12.23
C LEU A 100 -5.53 3.65 12.90
N ALA A 101 -6.25 4.74 12.66
CA ALA A 101 -6.02 6.01 13.35
C ALA A 101 -6.21 5.84 14.88
N ARG A 102 -7.29 5.14 15.29
CA ARG A 102 -7.53 4.84 16.70
C ARG A 102 -6.42 4.02 17.35
N LEU A 103 -5.79 3.09 16.63
CA LEU A 103 -4.64 2.35 17.17
C LEU A 103 -3.49 3.30 17.52
N ALA A 104 -3.24 4.31 16.69
CA ALA A 104 -2.23 5.32 16.99
C ALA A 104 -2.64 6.21 18.19
N ASP A 105 -3.88 6.65 18.23
CA ASP A 105 -4.39 7.60 19.22
C ASP A 105 -4.63 6.95 20.59
N GLU A 106 -5.29 5.79 20.61
CA GLU A 106 -5.79 5.14 21.84
C GLU A 106 -4.80 4.09 22.38
N ALA A 107 -4.22 3.25 21.49
CA ALA A 107 -3.30 2.19 21.89
C ALA A 107 -1.82 2.61 21.86
N GLY A 108 -1.50 3.77 21.29
CA GLY A 108 -0.13 4.27 21.20
C GLY A 108 0.76 3.46 20.26
N ILE A 109 0.17 2.76 19.27
CA ILE A 109 0.87 1.90 18.32
C ILE A 109 1.07 2.66 17.00
N PRO A 110 2.30 2.91 16.54
CA PRO A 110 2.55 3.48 15.22
C PRO A 110 1.99 2.60 14.11
N VAL A 111 1.32 3.20 13.11
CA VAL A 111 0.76 2.48 11.96
C VAL A 111 1.35 3.03 10.67
N LEU A 112 1.97 2.18 9.87
CA LEU A 112 2.57 2.49 8.59
C LEU A 112 1.74 1.85 7.46
N CYS A 113 1.03 2.66 6.69
CA CYS A 113 0.23 2.22 5.55
C CYS A 113 1.00 2.45 4.25
N TYR A 114 1.13 1.43 3.42
CA TYR A 114 1.80 1.47 2.11
C TYR A 114 0.77 1.20 1.02
N GLY A 115 0.63 2.10 0.05
CA GLY A 115 -0.39 1.91 -0.97
C GLY A 115 -0.22 2.77 -2.21
N LEU A 116 -1.06 2.49 -3.22
CA LEU A 116 -1.19 3.33 -4.40
C LEU A 116 -1.98 4.58 -4.06
N ARG A 117 -1.60 5.72 -4.65
CA ARG A 117 -2.40 6.94 -4.51
C ARG A 117 -3.64 6.89 -5.40
N THR A 118 -3.44 6.58 -6.68
CA THR A 118 -4.48 6.58 -7.71
C THR A 118 -4.49 5.28 -8.50
N ASP A 119 -5.65 4.98 -9.08
CA ASP A 119 -5.83 3.94 -10.08
C ASP A 119 -5.24 4.34 -11.45
N PHE A 120 -5.48 3.51 -12.46
CA PHE A 120 -5.01 3.72 -13.83
C PHE A 120 -5.75 4.82 -14.59
N GLN A 121 -6.87 5.32 -14.08
CA GLN A 121 -7.64 6.45 -14.62
C GLN A 121 -7.27 7.76 -13.93
N GLY A 122 -6.46 7.72 -12.87
CA GLY A 122 -6.09 8.87 -12.06
C GLY A 122 -7.04 9.18 -10.92
N ASN A 123 -8.04 8.32 -10.66
CA ASN A 123 -8.95 8.46 -9.53
C ASN A 123 -8.32 7.92 -8.25
N LEU A 124 -8.66 8.53 -7.11
CA LEU A 124 -8.23 8.01 -5.82
C LEU A 124 -8.95 6.69 -5.50
N PHE A 125 -8.24 5.76 -4.89
CA PHE A 125 -8.88 4.65 -4.18
C PHE A 125 -9.54 5.15 -2.90
N PRO A 126 -10.65 4.55 -2.42
CA PRO A 126 -11.33 4.97 -1.19
C PRO A 126 -10.39 4.99 0.02
N GLY A 127 -9.63 3.92 0.24
CA GLY A 127 -8.64 3.85 1.33
C GLY A 127 -7.57 4.93 1.23
N SER A 128 -7.06 5.17 0.01
CA SER A 128 -6.04 6.21 -0.22
C SER A 128 -6.60 7.61 -0.01
N ALA A 129 -7.83 7.88 -0.43
CA ALA A 129 -8.50 9.15 -0.20
C ALA A 129 -8.62 9.44 1.31
N LYS A 130 -9.05 8.43 2.08
CA LYS A 130 -9.19 8.55 3.53
C LYS A 130 -7.82 8.70 4.22
N LEU A 131 -6.80 7.92 3.82
CA LEU A 131 -5.43 8.04 4.35
C LEU A 131 -4.81 9.40 4.06
N LEU A 132 -5.01 9.98 2.85
CA LEU A 132 -4.55 11.33 2.54
C LEU A 132 -5.17 12.40 3.43
N GLY A 133 -6.39 12.16 3.92
CA GLY A 133 -7.08 13.10 4.82
C GLY A 133 -6.76 12.92 6.30
N LEU A 134 -6.42 11.71 6.75
CA LEU A 134 -6.27 11.39 8.19
C LEU A 134 -4.84 11.15 8.65
N ALA A 135 -3.91 10.74 7.75
CA ALA A 135 -2.56 10.41 8.17
C ALA A 135 -1.82 11.63 8.72
N ASP A 136 -1.15 11.47 9.85
CA ASP A 136 -0.28 12.48 10.46
C ASP A 136 0.95 12.80 9.61
N SER A 137 1.38 11.82 8.81
CA SER A 137 2.56 11.97 7.95
C SER A 137 2.33 11.33 6.59
N LEU A 138 2.51 12.12 5.55
CA LEU A 138 2.41 11.71 4.15
C LEU A 138 3.80 11.61 3.55
N VAL A 139 4.19 10.40 3.11
CA VAL A 139 5.51 10.12 2.55
C VAL A 139 5.36 9.59 1.13
N GLU A 140 5.89 10.32 0.16
CA GLU A 140 5.88 9.88 -1.23
C GLU A 140 7.15 9.07 -1.56
N LEU A 141 6.97 7.79 -1.89
CA LEU A 141 8.05 6.98 -2.46
C LEU A 141 8.16 7.26 -3.96
N LYS A 142 9.39 7.38 -4.45
CA LYS A 142 9.65 7.84 -5.83
C LYS A 142 9.81 6.66 -6.78
N ALA A 143 9.06 6.69 -7.87
CA ALA A 143 9.29 5.89 -9.06
C ALA A 143 9.77 6.77 -10.22
N VAL A 144 10.37 6.16 -11.24
CA VAL A 144 10.96 6.87 -12.37
C VAL A 144 10.18 6.54 -13.65
N CYS A 145 9.77 7.58 -14.37
CA CYS A 145 9.18 7.48 -15.70
C CYS A 145 10.27 7.20 -16.74
N GLU A 146 9.91 6.63 -17.88
CA GLU A 146 10.82 6.39 -19.01
C GLU A 146 11.62 7.62 -19.46
N CYS A 147 11.12 8.83 -19.21
CA CYS A 147 11.83 10.09 -19.52
C CYS A 147 12.77 10.56 -18.39
N GLY A 148 13.01 9.75 -17.35
CA GLY A 148 13.83 10.11 -16.20
C GLY A 148 13.16 10.99 -15.15
N ARG A 149 11.96 11.52 -15.41
CA ARG A 149 11.18 12.31 -14.43
C ARG A 149 10.49 11.40 -13.42
N LYS A 150 10.07 11.98 -12.30
CA LYS A 150 9.27 11.28 -11.30
C LYS A 150 7.97 10.72 -11.92
N ALA A 151 7.71 9.43 -11.74
CA ALA A 151 6.45 8.80 -12.09
C ALA A 151 5.45 8.96 -10.96
N THR A 152 4.25 9.44 -11.30
CA THR A 152 3.17 9.70 -10.34
C THR A 152 1.84 9.07 -10.74
N MET A 153 1.78 8.50 -11.94
CA MET A 153 0.59 7.91 -12.55
C MET A 153 0.83 6.44 -12.90
N ASN A 154 -0.22 5.65 -12.90
CA ASN A 154 -0.22 4.26 -13.34
C ASN A 154 -1.04 4.16 -14.62
N LEU A 155 -0.42 3.77 -15.73
CA LEU A 155 -1.13 3.50 -16.98
C LEU A 155 -1.36 2.01 -17.10
N ARG A 156 -2.60 1.57 -17.32
CA ARG A 156 -2.89 0.18 -17.69
C ARG A 156 -2.69 0.00 -19.19
N ILE A 157 -2.05 -1.11 -19.56
CA ILE A 157 -1.80 -1.48 -20.96
C ILE A 157 -2.27 -2.91 -21.22
N ASP A 158 -2.66 -3.17 -22.48
CA ASP A 158 -2.92 -4.51 -22.98
C ASP A 158 -1.61 -5.22 -23.38
N GLU A 159 -1.73 -6.46 -23.86
CA GLU A 159 -0.59 -7.28 -24.32
C GLU A 159 0.17 -6.65 -25.50
N ALA A 160 -0.48 -5.79 -26.28
CA ALA A 160 0.13 -5.04 -27.37
C ALA A 160 0.79 -3.73 -26.93
N GLY A 161 0.74 -3.41 -25.61
CA GLY A 161 1.26 -2.18 -25.02
C GLY A 161 0.38 -0.95 -25.23
N LYS A 162 -0.86 -1.12 -25.70
CA LYS A 162 -1.83 -0.04 -25.91
C LYS A 162 -2.53 0.31 -24.59
N ALA A 163 -2.76 1.61 -24.37
CA ALA A 163 -3.42 2.12 -23.18
C ALA A 163 -4.88 1.65 -23.08
N ILE A 164 -5.25 1.19 -21.89
CA ILE A 164 -6.62 0.84 -21.51
C ILE A 164 -7.20 2.02 -20.72
N ALA A 165 -8.16 2.72 -21.31
CA ALA A 165 -8.77 3.92 -20.72
C ALA A 165 -9.99 3.62 -19.83
N ALA A 166 -10.62 2.45 -19.98
CA ALA A 166 -11.85 2.08 -19.27
C ALA A 166 -11.77 0.65 -18.74
N GLY A 167 -12.52 0.37 -17.66
CA GLY A 167 -12.57 -0.94 -17.02
C GLY A 167 -12.72 -0.83 -15.50
N ALA A 168 -12.76 -1.97 -14.83
CA ALA A 168 -12.81 -2.03 -13.37
C ALA A 168 -11.58 -1.34 -12.76
N GLN A 169 -11.77 -0.65 -11.64
CA GLN A 169 -10.70 0.06 -10.92
C GLN A 169 -9.54 -0.89 -10.57
N THR A 170 -9.88 -2.10 -10.18
CA THR A 170 -8.92 -3.15 -9.84
C THR A 170 -9.04 -4.30 -10.84
N GLU A 171 -7.91 -4.70 -11.38
CA GLU A 171 -7.77 -5.94 -12.12
C GLU A 171 -6.61 -6.71 -11.49
N ILE A 172 -6.89 -7.96 -11.10
CA ILE A 172 -5.87 -8.86 -10.54
C ILE A 172 -5.03 -9.34 -11.73
N GLY A 173 -4.00 -8.57 -12.05
CA GLY A 173 -3.04 -8.85 -13.12
C GLY A 173 -1.63 -8.54 -12.68
N GLY A 174 -0.64 -9.12 -13.37
CA GLY A 174 0.77 -8.87 -13.10
C GLY A 174 1.14 -7.40 -13.31
N ASN A 175 2.26 -7.00 -12.72
CA ASN A 175 2.85 -5.66 -12.89
C ASN A 175 3.16 -5.32 -14.36
N GLU A 176 3.19 -6.32 -15.24
CA GLU A 176 3.44 -6.20 -16.68
C GLU A 176 2.34 -5.43 -17.40
N SER A 177 1.11 -5.45 -16.86
CA SER A 177 -0.04 -4.71 -17.40
C SER A 177 -0.06 -3.23 -17.00
N TYR A 178 0.97 -2.72 -16.29
CA TYR A 178 0.99 -1.35 -15.81
C TYR A 178 2.33 -0.67 -16.02
N LEU A 179 2.29 0.59 -16.47
CA LEU A 179 3.44 1.47 -16.61
C LEU A 179 3.36 2.63 -15.62
N ALA A 180 4.45 2.82 -14.86
CA ALA A 180 4.60 3.99 -14.00
C ALA A 180 5.11 5.19 -14.83
N LEU A 181 4.29 6.23 -14.99
CA LEU A 181 4.57 7.37 -15.87
C LEU A 181 4.46 8.71 -15.12
N CYS A 182 5.18 9.72 -15.61
CA CYS A 182 4.89 11.09 -15.25
C CYS A 182 3.55 11.52 -15.87
N ARG A 183 2.88 12.53 -15.29
CA ARG A 183 1.55 12.97 -15.73
C ARG A 183 1.51 13.38 -17.22
N LYS A 184 2.61 13.93 -17.77
CA LYS A 184 2.69 14.27 -19.19
C LYS A 184 2.58 13.02 -20.06
N HIS A 185 3.44 12.02 -19.89
CA HIS A 185 3.43 10.79 -20.67
C HIS A 185 2.17 9.94 -20.43
N PHE A 186 1.64 9.96 -19.22
CA PHE A 186 0.35 9.33 -18.95
C PHE A 186 -0.76 9.88 -19.86
N ARG A 187 -0.89 11.23 -19.93
CA ARG A 187 -1.90 11.87 -20.79
C ARG A 187 -1.65 11.62 -22.28
N GLU A 188 -0.41 11.69 -22.72
CA GLU A 188 -0.06 11.46 -24.13
C GLU A 188 -0.40 10.04 -24.57
N ARG A 189 -0.10 9.02 -23.74
CA ARG A 189 -0.40 7.63 -24.06
C ARG A 189 -1.88 7.26 -23.89
N LEU A 190 -2.60 7.94 -22.99
CA LEU A 190 -4.03 7.68 -22.79
C LEU A 190 -4.88 8.22 -23.94
N ASN A 191 -4.45 9.31 -24.61
CA ASN A 191 -5.18 10.02 -25.66
C ASN A 191 -4.69 9.69 -27.09
N GLY A 192 -3.62 8.92 -27.25
CA GLY A 192 -3.08 8.47 -28.54
C GLY A 192 -3.52 7.06 -28.86
#